data_c14c900764b8f3859a0779dc59ea3095
#
_entry.id   c14c900764b8f3859a0779dc59ea3095
#
_cell.length_a   1.000
_cell.length_b   1.000
_cell.length_c   1.000
_cell.angle_alpha   90.00
_cell.angle_beta   90.00
_cell.angle_gamma   90.00
#
_symmetry.space_group_name_H-M   'P 1'
#
loop_
_entity.id
_entity.type
_entity.pdbx_description
1 polymer ?
#
loop_
_entity_poly.entity_id
_entity_poly.type
_entity_poly.pdbx_seq_one_letter_code
_entity_poly.pdbx_strand_id
1 'polypeptide(L)'
;MFKRFFENFRKPKDNFGGRFMLKSMNKGHEKLASWGRSYINIENDYIVLDLGCGGGANIKYFLTKAKKVYGIDHSETSVKMASEINKEAIESGRCEIFLGDVKNLPFEDESIDIVTAFETIYFWNDIEECFKEIYRVLKKGGQFSICNEVSSMKRRDVKKLAHMIEMEVYTPDDLTRMLGKLGFNFEYHLDRKQQVVFIARK
;
A
#
# COMPACT_ATOMS: atom_id res chain seq x y z
N MET A 1 -19.73 -16.85 -12.08
CA MET A 1 -19.00 -15.89 -12.95
C MET A 1 -18.59 -14.63 -12.18
N PHE A 2 -19.47 -14.00 -11.40
CA PHE A 2 -19.17 -12.79 -10.62
C PHE A 2 -18.05 -12.97 -9.57
N LYS A 3 -18.03 -14.07 -8.79
CA LYS A 3 -17.00 -14.31 -7.76
C LYS A 3 -15.57 -14.30 -8.36
N ARG A 4 -15.36 -14.91 -9.51
CA ARG A 4 -14.07 -14.92 -10.25
C ARG A 4 -13.61 -13.52 -10.73
N PHE A 5 -14.55 -12.62 -11.01
CA PHE A 5 -14.21 -11.25 -11.40
C PHE A 5 -13.66 -10.48 -10.19
N PHE A 6 -14.28 -10.65 -9.00
CA PHE A 6 -13.88 -9.95 -7.78
C PHE A 6 -12.58 -10.50 -7.15
N GLU A 7 -12.24 -11.78 -7.38
CA GLU A 7 -10.93 -12.32 -7.01
C GLU A 7 -9.75 -11.55 -7.64
N ASN A 8 -9.97 -10.92 -8.80
CA ASN A 8 -8.96 -10.10 -9.46
C ASN A 8 -8.67 -8.77 -8.72
N PHE A 9 -9.53 -8.30 -7.83
CA PHE A 9 -9.23 -7.14 -6.98
C PHE A 9 -8.16 -7.46 -5.95
N ARG A 10 -8.24 -8.66 -5.36
CA ARG A 10 -7.30 -9.12 -4.35
C ARG A 10 -6.01 -9.70 -4.96
N LYS A 11 -6.15 -10.53 -5.99
CA LYS A 11 -5.03 -11.20 -6.68
C LYS A 11 -5.29 -11.22 -8.20
N PRO A 12 -4.88 -10.17 -8.93
CA PRO A 12 -5.06 -10.11 -10.37
C PRO A 12 -4.40 -11.29 -11.08
N LYS A 13 -5.13 -11.93 -12.02
CA LYS A 13 -4.61 -13.06 -12.81
C LYS A 13 -3.77 -12.56 -13.99
N ASP A 14 -2.73 -13.31 -14.38
CA ASP A 14 -1.93 -12.98 -15.57
C ASP A 14 -2.70 -13.31 -16.86
N ASN A 15 -3.73 -12.50 -17.11
CA ASN A 15 -4.51 -12.49 -18.34
C ASN A 15 -4.91 -11.06 -18.69
N PHE A 16 -5.49 -10.87 -19.87
CA PHE A 16 -5.93 -9.55 -20.34
C PHE A 16 -6.84 -8.85 -19.33
N GLY A 17 -7.77 -9.57 -18.68
CA GLY A 17 -8.70 -9.01 -17.69
C GLY A 17 -8.00 -8.53 -16.42
N GLY A 18 -7.06 -9.28 -15.87
CA GLY A 18 -6.29 -8.88 -14.68
C GLY A 18 -5.37 -7.69 -14.95
N ARG A 19 -4.68 -7.69 -16.10
CA ARG A 19 -3.84 -6.54 -16.52
C ARG A 19 -4.66 -5.28 -16.80
N PHE A 20 -5.84 -5.41 -17.44
CA PHE A 20 -6.76 -4.31 -17.64
C PHE A 20 -7.27 -3.75 -16.31
N MET A 21 -7.61 -4.62 -15.35
CA MET A 21 -8.04 -4.24 -14.01
C MET A 21 -6.97 -3.42 -13.29
N LEU A 22 -5.71 -3.88 -13.26
CA LEU A 22 -4.60 -3.14 -12.65
C LEU A 22 -4.41 -1.75 -13.26
N LYS A 23 -4.48 -1.64 -14.59
CA LYS A 23 -4.41 -0.34 -15.27
C LYS A 23 -5.57 0.59 -14.90
N SER A 24 -6.78 0.02 -14.81
CA SER A 24 -7.97 0.77 -14.41
C SER A 24 -7.90 1.23 -12.96
N MET A 25 -7.42 0.38 -12.05
CA MET A 25 -7.20 0.72 -10.64
C MET A 25 -6.17 1.83 -10.49
N ASN A 26 -5.00 1.73 -11.14
CA ASN A 26 -3.99 2.78 -11.13
C ASN A 26 -4.54 4.14 -11.57
N LYS A 27 -5.36 4.17 -12.63
CA LYS A 27 -5.99 5.41 -13.13
C LYS A 27 -7.12 5.90 -12.22
N GLY A 28 -7.93 4.98 -11.69
CA GLY A 28 -9.09 5.30 -10.83
C GLY A 28 -8.66 5.90 -9.50
N HIS A 29 -7.58 5.40 -8.92
CA HIS A 29 -7.09 5.81 -7.60
C HIS A 29 -6.08 6.97 -7.64
N GLU A 30 -5.71 7.50 -8.82
CA GLU A 30 -4.68 8.54 -8.93
C GLU A 30 -4.98 9.80 -8.11
N LYS A 31 -6.25 10.22 -8.04
CA LYS A 31 -6.64 11.39 -7.22
C LYS A 31 -6.43 11.12 -5.73
N LEU A 32 -6.83 9.94 -5.28
CA LEU A 32 -6.63 9.50 -3.90
C LEU A 32 -5.13 9.35 -3.60
N ALA A 33 -4.39 8.68 -4.48
CA ALA A 33 -2.96 8.50 -4.34
C ALA A 33 -2.21 9.85 -4.31
N SER A 34 -2.58 10.80 -5.18
CA SER A 34 -2.02 12.16 -5.18
C SER A 34 -2.27 12.89 -3.86
N TRP A 35 -3.49 12.75 -3.31
CA TRP A 35 -3.81 13.31 -2.00
C TRP A 35 -3.01 12.64 -0.89
N GLY A 36 -2.93 11.31 -0.86
CA GLY A 36 -2.11 10.58 0.12
C GLY A 36 -0.63 10.96 0.05
N ARG A 37 -0.08 11.04 -1.17
CA ARG A 37 1.33 11.41 -1.39
C ARG A 37 1.65 12.86 -0.96
N SER A 38 0.67 13.77 -0.87
CA SER A 38 0.89 15.14 -0.41
C SER A 38 1.27 15.25 1.08
N TYR A 39 1.03 14.18 1.84
CA TYR A 39 1.44 14.09 3.26
C TYR A 39 2.75 13.33 3.48
N ILE A 40 3.43 12.94 2.39
CA ILE A 40 4.69 12.20 2.46
C ILE A 40 5.83 13.12 2.02
N ASN A 41 6.65 13.54 2.97
CA ASN A 41 7.87 14.27 2.65
C ASN A 41 9.01 13.28 2.39
N ILE A 42 9.58 13.32 1.19
CA ILE A 42 10.63 12.39 0.75
C ILE A 42 11.90 13.20 0.49
N GLU A 43 12.94 12.91 1.27
CA GLU A 43 14.28 13.44 1.03
C GLU A 43 15.00 12.59 -0.03
N ASN A 44 15.98 13.17 -0.70
CA ASN A 44 16.65 12.56 -1.85
C ASN A 44 17.56 11.36 -1.51
N ASP A 45 17.85 11.13 -0.24
CA ASP A 45 18.61 9.99 0.29
C ASP A 45 17.72 8.90 0.90
N TYR A 46 16.40 9.11 0.96
CA TYR A 46 15.46 8.18 1.56
C TYR A 46 15.27 6.89 0.76
N ILE A 47 14.99 5.84 1.50
CA ILE A 47 14.57 4.52 1.00
C ILE A 47 13.07 4.37 1.30
N VAL A 48 12.28 4.13 0.26
CA VAL A 48 10.83 3.98 0.33
C VAL A 48 10.44 2.53 0.05
N LEU A 49 9.50 1.99 0.82
CA LEU A 49 8.89 0.68 0.61
C LEU A 49 7.39 0.84 0.35
N ASP A 50 6.90 0.42 -0.82
CA ASP A 50 5.48 0.41 -1.18
C ASP A 50 4.90 -0.99 -1.04
N LEU A 51 4.01 -1.17 -0.06
CA LEU A 51 3.39 -2.46 0.28
C LEU A 51 2.07 -2.64 -0.45
N GLY A 52 1.91 -3.79 -1.14
CA GLY A 52 0.82 -4.02 -2.07
C GLY A 52 0.92 -3.08 -3.26
N CYS A 53 2.11 -2.99 -3.87
CA CYS A 53 2.45 -1.99 -4.88
C CYS A 53 1.66 -2.10 -6.20
N GLY A 54 0.88 -3.17 -6.38
CA GLY A 54 0.04 -3.40 -7.55
C GLY A 54 0.80 -3.26 -8.85
N GLY A 55 0.33 -2.41 -9.75
CA GLY A 55 0.98 -2.15 -11.05
C GLY A 55 2.15 -1.17 -10.99
N GLY A 56 2.64 -0.76 -9.80
CA GLY A 56 3.86 0.02 -9.63
C GLY A 56 3.75 1.52 -9.92
N ALA A 57 2.55 2.10 -9.98
CA ALA A 57 2.37 3.52 -10.28
C ALA A 57 2.93 4.43 -9.17
N ASN A 58 2.74 4.07 -7.90
CA ASN A 58 3.32 4.81 -6.77
C ASN A 58 4.84 4.68 -6.73
N ILE A 59 5.39 3.50 -7.03
CA ILE A 59 6.83 3.28 -7.15
C ILE A 59 7.43 4.29 -8.14
N LYS A 60 6.84 4.41 -9.34
CA LYS A 60 7.28 5.36 -10.35
C LYS A 60 7.29 6.81 -9.83
N TYR A 61 6.28 7.20 -9.07
CA TYR A 61 6.25 8.53 -8.44
C TYR A 61 7.35 8.69 -7.39
N PHE A 62 7.53 7.72 -6.49
CA PHE A 62 8.52 7.81 -5.42
C PHE A 62 9.96 7.87 -5.97
N LEU A 63 10.23 7.17 -7.08
CA LEU A 63 11.51 7.21 -7.78
C LEU A 63 11.90 8.60 -8.31
N THR A 64 10.97 9.53 -8.44
CA THR A 64 11.27 10.92 -8.82
C THR A 64 11.91 11.71 -7.68
N LYS A 65 11.88 11.19 -6.45
CA LYS A 65 12.31 11.89 -5.23
C LYS A 65 13.29 11.08 -4.40
N ALA A 66 12.99 9.80 -4.16
CA ALA A 66 13.75 8.93 -3.28
C ALA A 66 15.05 8.43 -3.92
N LYS A 67 16.04 8.08 -3.08
CA LYS A 67 17.26 7.39 -3.48
C LYS A 67 16.97 6.01 -4.03
N LYS A 68 16.14 5.24 -3.34
CA LYS A 68 15.76 3.87 -3.71
C LYS A 68 14.32 3.59 -3.32
N VAL A 69 13.63 2.80 -4.14
CA VAL A 69 12.25 2.37 -3.88
C VAL A 69 12.16 0.87 -3.98
N TYR A 70 11.57 0.26 -2.98
CA TYR A 70 11.19 -1.15 -2.96
C TYR A 70 9.68 -1.28 -3.13
N GLY A 71 9.25 -2.33 -3.83
CA GLY A 71 7.85 -2.72 -3.92
C GLY A 71 7.66 -4.16 -3.46
N ILE A 72 6.57 -4.44 -2.76
CA ILE A 72 6.14 -5.81 -2.44
C ILE A 72 4.69 -5.98 -2.86
N ASP A 73 4.40 -7.10 -3.52
CA ASP A 73 3.03 -7.53 -3.79
C ASP A 73 2.95 -9.07 -3.73
N HIS A 74 1.80 -9.60 -3.31
CA HIS A 74 1.57 -11.04 -3.24
C HIS A 74 1.12 -11.65 -4.58
N SER A 75 0.85 -10.83 -5.59
CA SER A 75 0.42 -11.22 -6.93
C SER A 75 1.58 -11.18 -7.92
N GLU A 76 1.93 -12.32 -8.51
CA GLU A 76 2.92 -12.41 -9.59
C GLU A 76 2.60 -11.47 -10.76
N THR A 77 1.31 -11.30 -11.08
CA THR A 77 0.85 -10.41 -12.15
C THR A 77 1.15 -8.94 -11.81
N SER A 78 0.94 -8.55 -10.55
CA SER A 78 1.27 -7.20 -10.06
C SER A 78 2.77 -6.96 -10.12
N VAL A 79 3.57 -7.89 -9.58
CA VAL A 79 5.04 -7.82 -9.59
C VAL A 79 5.58 -7.69 -11.01
N LYS A 80 5.11 -8.53 -11.94
CA LYS A 80 5.50 -8.48 -13.35
C LYS A 80 5.18 -7.12 -13.98
N MET A 81 3.96 -6.62 -13.78
CA MET A 81 3.53 -5.35 -14.34
C MET A 81 4.29 -4.17 -13.72
N ALA A 82 4.50 -4.17 -12.40
CA ALA A 82 5.27 -3.16 -11.71
C ALA A 82 6.74 -3.15 -12.20
N SER A 83 7.32 -4.32 -12.44
CA SER A 83 8.67 -4.47 -12.99
C SER A 83 8.78 -3.95 -14.43
N GLU A 84 7.77 -4.24 -15.27
CA GLU A 84 7.72 -3.72 -16.63
C GLU A 84 7.68 -2.17 -16.65
N ILE A 85 6.86 -1.56 -15.78
CA ILE A 85 6.68 -0.11 -15.71
C ILE A 85 7.92 0.61 -15.15
N ASN A 86 8.65 -0.03 -14.23
CA ASN A 86 9.80 0.55 -13.54
C ASN A 86 11.15 -0.04 -14.01
N LYS A 87 11.19 -0.64 -15.20
CA LYS A 87 12.34 -1.39 -15.74
C LYS A 87 13.65 -0.60 -15.67
N GLU A 88 13.67 0.64 -16.15
CA GLU A 88 14.87 1.48 -16.16
C GLU A 88 15.44 1.72 -14.74
N ALA A 89 14.53 1.91 -13.75
CA ALA A 89 14.93 2.09 -12.36
C ALA A 89 15.47 0.79 -11.74
N ILE A 90 14.94 -0.37 -12.15
CA ILE A 90 15.43 -1.69 -11.73
C ILE A 90 16.83 -1.91 -12.32
N GLU A 91 17.02 -1.68 -13.62
CA GLU A 91 18.31 -1.83 -14.31
C GLU A 91 19.39 -0.92 -13.73
N SER A 92 19.01 0.27 -13.25
CA SER A 92 19.94 1.19 -12.57
C SER A 92 20.15 0.89 -11.08
N GLY A 93 19.53 -0.15 -10.53
CA GLY A 93 19.63 -0.51 -9.11
C GLY A 93 18.85 0.39 -8.14
N ARG A 94 18.04 1.33 -8.67
CA ARG A 94 17.24 2.25 -7.86
C ARG A 94 15.87 1.68 -7.44
N CYS A 95 15.47 0.56 -8.02
CA CYS A 95 14.21 -0.10 -7.71
C CYS A 95 14.41 -1.60 -7.60
N GLU A 96 13.71 -2.23 -6.64
CA GLU A 96 13.55 -3.69 -6.58
C GLU A 96 12.10 -4.01 -6.23
N ILE A 97 11.54 -5.05 -6.85
CA ILE A 97 10.15 -5.45 -6.63
C ILE A 97 10.13 -6.94 -6.30
N PHE A 98 9.49 -7.27 -5.18
CA PHE A 98 9.46 -8.61 -4.62
C PHE A 98 8.06 -9.21 -4.68
N LEU A 99 7.97 -10.49 -4.98
CA LEU A 99 6.81 -11.29 -4.67
C LEU A 99 6.90 -11.69 -3.20
N GLY A 100 5.95 -11.26 -2.36
CA GLY A 100 6.05 -11.51 -0.93
C GLY A 100 4.81 -11.17 -0.13
N ASP A 101 4.88 -11.44 1.17
CA ASP A 101 3.85 -11.14 2.16
C ASP A 101 4.37 -10.08 3.14
N VAL A 102 3.51 -9.15 3.53
CA VAL A 102 3.83 -8.07 4.46
C VAL A 102 4.23 -8.59 5.85
N LYS A 103 3.81 -9.79 6.22
CA LYS A 103 4.17 -10.42 7.49
C LYS A 103 5.63 -10.90 7.58
N ASN A 104 6.33 -10.91 6.46
CA ASN A 104 7.72 -11.37 6.39
C ASN A 104 8.49 -10.52 5.38
N LEU A 105 8.88 -9.32 5.80
CA LEU A 105 9.57 -8.36 4.96
C LEU A 105 11.07 -8.71 4.86
N PRO A 106 11.63 -8.83 3.64
CA PRO A 106 13.03 -9.22 3.43
C PRO A 106 14.00 -8.05 3.65
N PHE A 107 13.79 -7.28 4.70
CA PHE A 107 14.60 -6.11 5.05
C PHE A 107 15.10 -6.23 6.49
N GLU A 108 16.26 -5.63 6.73
CA GLU A 108 16.84 -5.51 8.07
C GLU A 108 16.01 -4.55 8.94
N ASP A 109 16.18 -4.67 10.26
CA ASP A 109 15.60 -3.75 11.21
C ASP A 109 16.10 -2.33 10.94
N GLU A 110 15.20 -1.34 11.08
CA GLU A 110 15.52 0.08 10.96
C GLU A 110 16.25 0.46 9.65
N SER A 111 15.87 -0.17 8.53
CA SER A 111 16.50 0.04 7.21
C SER A 111 15.70 0.94 6.26
N ILE A 112 14.40 1.15 6.51
CA ILE A 112 13.47 1.87 5.64
C ILE A 112 13.07 3.22 6.26
N ASP A 113 13.11 4.30 5.46
CA ASP A 113 12.72 5.63 5.91
C ASP A 113 11.20 5.84 5.84
N ILE A 114 10.59 5.37 4.76
CA ILE A 114 9.14 5.50 4.53
C ILE A 114 8.55 4.18 4.06
N VAL A 115 7.48 3.73 4.72
CA VAL A 115 6.63 2.63 4.26
C VAL A 115 5.28 3.19 3.84
N THR A 116 4.74 2.73 2.73
CA THR A 116 3.44 3.15 2.21
C THR A 116 2.52 1.96 1.96
N ALA A 117 1.21 2.17 2.13
CA ALA A 117 0.15 1.22 1.84
C ALA A 117 -1.06 1.96 1.25
N PHE A 118 -1.22 1.89 -0.08
CA PHE A 118 -2.30 2.55 -0.81
C PHE A 118 -3.34 1.52 -1.24
N GLU A 119 -4.55 1.59 -0.68
CA GLU A 119 -5.69 0.71 -1.02
C GLU A 119 -5.42 -0.79 -0.82
N THR A 120 -4.54 -1.16 0.10
CA THR A 120 -4.06 -2.54 0.22
C THR A 120 -4.31 -3.19 1.58
N ILE A 121 -4.33 -2.45 2.68
CA ILE A 121 -4.46 -3.02 4.04
C ILE A 121 -5.74 -3.80 4.25
N TYR A 122 -6.76 -3.56 3.46
CA TYR A 122 -8.04 -4.30 3.46
C TYR A 122 -7.91 -5.80 3.25
N PHE A 123 -6.82 -6.22 2.62
CA PHE A 123 -6.58 -7.58 2.16
C PHE A 123 -5.47 -8.28 2.93
N TRP A 124 -4.89 -7.61 3.92
CA TRP A 124 -3.84 -8.21 4.73
C TRP A 124 -4.43 -9.15 5.78
N ASN A 125 -3.94 -10.38 5.80
CA ASN A 125 -4.25 -11.31 6.87
C ASN A 125 -3.36 -10.98 8.08
N ASP A 126 -3.90 -11.18 9.30
CA ASP A 126 -3.15 -10.95 10.55
C ASP A 126 -2.50 -9.55 10.59
N ILE A 127 -3.31 -8.52 10.41
CA ILE A 127 -2.84 -7.12 10.23
C ILE A 127 -1.93 -6.65 11.38
N GLU A 128 -2.13 -7.12 12.60
CA GLU A 128 -1.26 -6.75 13.74
C GLU A 128 0.16 -7.30 13.54
N GLU A 129 0.34 -8.49 12.96
CA GLU A 129 1.66 -9.02 12.59
C GLU A 129 2.29 -8.21 11.44
N CYS A 130 1.49 -7.81 10.45
CA CYS A 130 1.96 -6.92 9.39
C CYS A 130 2.48 -5.58 9.97
N PHE A 131 1.77 -5.01 10.93
CA PHE A 131 2.19 -3.76 11.57
C PHE A 131 3.44 -3.92 12.42
N LYS A 132 3.66 -5.08 13.06
CA LYS A 132 4.92 -5.37 13.77
C LYS A 132 6.12 -5.42 12.81
N GLU A 133 5.97 -6.07 11.65
CA GLU A 133 7.01 -6.12 10.63
C GLU A 133 7.31 -4.72 10.06
N ILE A 134 6.28 -3.91 9.81
CA ILE A 134 6.45 -2.53 9.37
C ILE A 134 7.19 -1.72 10.43
N TYR A 135 6.82 -1.88 11.71
CA TYR A 135 7.53 -1.22 12.81
C TYR A 135 8.98 -1.65 12.89
N ARG A 136 9.27 -2.94 12.71
CA ARG A 136 10.63 -3.50 12.73
C ARG A 136 11.52 -2.85 11.69
N VAL A 137 11.07 -2.84 10.43
CA VAL A 137 11.89 -2.35 9.29
C VAL A 137 12.01 -0.82 9.23
N LEU A 138 11.07 -0.08 9.83
CA LEU A 138 11.13 1.39 9.87
C LEU A 138 12.26 1.86 10.78
N LYS A 139 13.03 2.83 10.27
CA LYS A 139 13.99 3.60 11.08
C LYS A 139 13.29 4.40 12.17
N LYS A 140 14.03 4.76 13.21
CA LYS A 140 13.55 5.75 14.19
C LYS A 140 13.27 7.08 13.49
N GLY A 141 12.09 7.64 13.73
CA GLY A 141 11.59 8.80 13.02
C GLY A 141 11.02 8.51 11.62
N GLY A 142 11.09 7.25 11.17
CA GLY A 142 10.51 6.82 9.90
C GLY A 142 8.98 6.89 9.88
N GLN A 143 8.41 6.99 8.69
CA GLN A 143 6.97 7.20 8.48
C GLN A 143 6.32 5.99 7.83
N PHE A 144 5.19 5.54 8.39
CA PHE A 144 4.24 4.63 7.75
C PHE A 144 3.00 5.41 7.32
N SER A 145 2.66 5.36 6.04
CA SER A 145 1.51 6.07 5.46
C SER A 145 0.51 5.10 4.87
N ILE A 146 -0.74 5.16 5.36
CA ILE A 146 -1.87 4.40 4.85
C ILE A 146 -2.79 5.37 4.11
N CYS A 147 -3.20 5.02 2.89
CA CYS A 147 -4.15 5.82 2.12
C CYS A 147 -5.27 4.91 1.59
N ASN A 148 -6.49 5.13 2.08
CA ASN A 148 -7.63 4.26 1.80
C ASN A 148 -8.86 5.04 1.33
N GLU A 149 -9.54 4.55 0.30
CA GLU A 149 -10.82 5.10 -0.18
C GLU A 149 -11.95 4.83 0.81
N VAL A 150 -11.87 3.72 1.56
CA VAL A 150 -12.89 3.32 2.50
C VAL A 150 -12.31 3.22 3.91
N SER A 151 -12.87 4.00 4.84
CA SER A 151 -12.51 3.99 6.27
C SER A 151 -13.70 3.71 7.20
N SER A 152 -14.85 3.32 6.65
CA SER A 152 -16.05 3.10 7.45
C SER A 152 -17.04 2.15 6.78
N MET A 153 -17.60 1.25 7.57
CA MET A 153 -18.66 0.31 7.16
C MET A 153 -20.09 0.86 7.33
N LYS A 154 -20.27 2.19 7.53
CA LYS A 154 -21.61 2.77 7.76
C LYS A 154 -22.53 2.71 6.53
N ARG A 155 -21.98 2.81 5.32
CA ARG A 155 -22.74 2.79 4.08
C ARG A 155 -23.10 1.37 3.65
N ARG A 156 -24.35 1.16 3.19
CA ARG A 156 -24.84 -0.17 2.76
C ARG A 156 -24.12 -0.71 1.52
N ASP A 157 -23.80 0.16 0.57
CA ASP A 157 -23.07 -0.20 -0.65
C ASP A 157 -21.63 -0.63 -0.32
N VAL A 158 -20.96 0.05 0.61
CA VAL A 158 -19.65 -0.32 1.12
C VAL A 158 -19.68 -1.67 1.82
N LYS A 159 -20.65 -1.91 2.70
CA LYS A 159 -20.82 -3.22 3.35
C LYS A 159 -20.98 -4.35 2.35
N LYS A 160 -21.82 -4.14 1.32
CA LYS A 160 -22.06 -5.13 0.27
C LYS A 160 -20.78 -5.41 -0.54
N LEU A 161 -20.06 -4.36 -0.89
CA LEU A 161 -18.78 -4.49 -1.62
C LEU A 161 -17.75 -5.22 -0.77
N ALA A 162 -17.52 -4.78 0.47
CA ALA A 162 -16.55 -5.37 1.39
C ALA A 162 -16.81 -6.88 1.59
N HIS A 163 -18.05 -7.27 1.81
CA HIS A 163 -18.41 -8.68 1.91
C HIS A 163 -18.16 -9.46 0.61
N MET A 164 -18.44 -8.85 -0.55
CA MET A 164 -18.33 -9.49 -1.86
C MET A 164 -16.87 -9.75 -2.28
N ILE A 165 -15.94 -8.87 -1.89
CA ILE A 165 -14.51 -8.98 -2.21
C ILE A 165 -13.65 -9.39 -1.01
N GLU A 166 -14.28 -9.79 0.09
CA GLU A 166 -13.60 -10.20 1.33
C GLU A 166 -12.62 -9.12 1.86
N MET A 167 -13.09 -7.86 1.84
CA MET A 167 -12.32 -6.69 2.26
C MET A 167 -12.60 -6.39 3.74
N GLU A 168 -11.56 -6.26 4.53
CA GLU A 168 -11.64 -5.83 5.92
C GLU A 168 -11.39 -4.32 6.02
N VAL A 169 -12.38 -3.59 6.54
CA VAL A 169 -12.32 -2.12 6.61
C VAL A 169 -11.94 -1.69 8.02
N TYR A 170 -10.82 -1.00 8.12
CA TYR A 170 -10.31 -0.44 9.37
C TYR A 170 -10.67 1.04 9.48
N THR A 171 -11.30 1.41 10.60
CA THR A 171 -11.56 2.81 10.92
C THR A 171 -10.28 3.50 11.43
N PRO A 172 -10.21 4.84 11.41
CA PRO A 172 -9.10 5.55 12.07
C PRO A 172 -8.91 5.16 13.54
N ASP A 173 -9.99 4.88 14.28
CA ASP A 173 -9.91 4.44 15.67
C ASP A 173 -9.29 3.03 15.79
N ASP A 174 -9.59 2.11 14.86
CA ASP A 174 -8.97 0.79 14.82
C ASP A 174 -7.46 0.90 14.55
N LEU A 175 -7.07 1.71 13.57
CA LEU A 175 -5.66 1.96 13.24
C LEU A 175 -4.92 2.62 14.41
N THR A 176 -5.53 3.64 15.02
CA THR A 176 -5.01 4.30 16.21
C THR A 176 -4.73 3.30 17.34
N ARG A 177 -5.67 2.43 17.62
CA ARG A 177 -5.55 1.43 18.69
C ARG A 177 -4.45 0.40 18.39
N MET A 178 -4.36 -0.10 17.15
CA MET A 178 -3.39 -1.12 16.77
C MET A 178 -1.97 -0.54 16.67
N LEU A 179 -1.79 0.58 15.97
CA LEU A 179 -0.47 1.21 15.78
C LEU A 179 0.04 1.86 17.07
N GLY A 180 -0.87 2.44 17.89
CA GLY A 180 -0.50 2.99 19.20
C GLY A 180 0.07 1.97 20.16
N LYS A 181 -0.42 0.71 20.16
CA LYS A 181 0.14 -0.39 20.95
C LYS A 181 1.60 -0.69 20.60
N LEU A 182 2.02 -0.42 19.38
CA LEU A 182 3.39 -0.60 18.90
C LEU A 182 4.31 0.59 19.19
N GLY A 183 3.75 1.70 19.69
CA GLY A 183 4.53 2.90 20.02
C GLY A 183 4.58 3.94 18.90
N PHE A 184 3.78 3.81 17.85
CA PHE A 184 3.68 4.86 16.83
C PHE A 184 3.00 6.12 17.39
N ASN A 185 3.54 7.28 17.03
CA ASN A 185 2.81 8.55 17.04
C ASN A 185 2.05 8.68 15.72
N PHE A 186 0.83 9.23 15.73
CA PHE A 186 0.00 9.23 14.54
C PHE A 186 -0.84 10.49 14.41
N GLU A 187 -1.19 10.79 13.18
CA GLU A 187 -2.20 11.75 12.77
C GLU A 187 -2.99 11.17 11.58
N TYR A 188 -4.21 11.64 11.34
CA TYR A 188 -4.96 11.23 10.16
C TYR A 188 -5.82 12.35 9.61
N HIS A 189 -6.15 12.26 8.33
CA HIS A 189 -6.98 13.20 7.61
C HIS A 189 -8.11 12.43 6.92
N LEU A 190 -9.32 12.96 7.05
CA LEU A 190 -10.53 12.44 6.39
C LEU A 190 -11.06 13.48 5.42
N ASP A 191 -11.42 13.04 4.22
CA ASP A 191 -12.16 13.86 3.28
C ASP A 191 -13.67 13.74 3.47
N ARG A 192 -14.45 14.51 2.68
CA ARG A 192 -15.93 14.45 2.73
C ARG A 192 -16.51 13.11 2.30
N LYS A 193 -15.76 12.26 1.59
CA LYS A 193 -16.17 10.94 1.15
C LYS A 193 -15.78 9.83 2.13
N GLN A 194 -15.17 10.18 3.26
CA GLN A 194 -14.59 9.25 4.23
C GLN A 194 -13.37 8.47 3.67
N GLN A 195 -12.66 9.06 2.69
CA GLN A 195 -11.32 8.62 2.33
C GLN A 195 -10.37 9.02 3.46
N VAL A 196 -9.38 8.20 3.74
CA VAL A 196 -8.45 8.45 4.86
C VAL A 196 -7.00 8.43 4.39
N VAL A 197 -6.23 9.39 4.89
CA VAL A 197 -4.77 9.32 4.96
C VAL A 197 -4.41 9.22 6.43
N PHE A 198 -3.77 8.13 6.82
CA PHE A 198 -3.30 7.87 8.18
C PHE A 198 -1.77 7.85 8.16
N ILE A 199 -1.14 8.61 9.04
CA ILE A 199 0.30 8.78 9.12
C ILE A 199 0.75 8.33 10.50
N ALA A 200 1.64 7.34 10.56
CA ALA A 200 2.22 6.83 11.78
C ALA A 200 3.74 7.04 11.75
N ARG A 201 4.34 7.57 12.82
CA ARG A 201 5.79 7.79 12.96
C ARG A 201 6.35 6.96 14.09
N LYS A 202 7.43 6.23 13.80
CA LYS A 202 8.17 5.43 14.77
C LYS A 202 9.06 6.28 15.67
#